data_26650255c0c78e37961ae39a23923294
#
_entry.id   26650255c0c78e37961ae39a23923294
#
_cell.length_a   1.000
_cell.length_b   1.000
_cell.length_c   1.000
_cell.angle_alpha   90.00
_cell.angle_beta   90.00
_cell.angle_gamma   90.00
#
_symmetry.space_group_name_H-M   'P 1'
#
loop_
_entity.id
_entity.type
_entity.pdbx_description
1 polymer ?
#
loop_
_entity_poly.entity_id
_entity_poly.type
_entity_poly.pdbx_seq_one_letter_code
_entity_poly.pdbx_strand_id
1 'polypeptide(L)'
;MRLYRHVAKGEIMKSIWKFPIEITDKQKVFMPRTAKILSVQVQRETPYIWALVDTEEQISERTLIVHGTGHPCVCDASEFVGTFQVADGSLVFHLFEKKEA
;
A
#
# COMPACT_ATOMS: atom_id res chain seq x y z
N MET A 1 -9.06 -25.07 1.89
CA MET A 1 -7.82 -25.50 2.55
C MET A 1 -6.62 -24.89 1.88
N ARG A 2 -5.66 -24.52 2.67
CA ARG A 2 -4.45 -23.93 2.14
C ARG A 2 -3.25 -24.84 2.37
N LEU A 3 -2.41 -24.95 1.36
CA LEU A 3 -1.20 -25.74 1.43
C LEU A 3 0.00 -24.81 1.60
N TYR A 4 0.84 -25.12 2.55
CA TYR A 4 2.10 -24.45 2.70
C TYR A 4 3.22 -25.33 2.18
N ARG A 5 4.11 -24.70 1.46
CA ARG A 5 5.37 -25.34 1.14
C ARG A 5 6.39 -24.90 2.19
N HIS A 6 7.12 -25.86 2.70
CA HIS A 6 8.22 -25.53 3.60
C HIS A 6 9.28 -24.77 2.80
N VAL A 7 9.67 -23.59 3.30
CA VAL A 7 10.64 -22.74 2.62
C VAL A 7 12.02 -23.08 3.13
N ALA A 8 12.90 -23.52 2.23
CA ALA A 8 14.28 -23.80 2.57
C ALA A 8 15.03 -22.49 2.81
N LYS A 9 16.14 -22.57 3.55
CA LYS A 9 16.97 -21.43 3.81
C LYS A 9 17.40 -20.78 2.49
N GLY A 10 17.20 -19.47 2.37
CA GLY A 10 17.54 -18.71 1.17
C GLY A 10 16.48 -18.69 0.10
N GLU A 11 15.41 -19.46 0.24
CA GLU A 11 14.30 -19.39 -0.70
C GLU A 11 13.42 -18.18 -0.41
N ILE A 12 12.82 -17.63 -1.49
CA ILE A 12 11.87 -16.53 -1.39
C ILE A 12 10.46 -17.12 -1.36
N MET A 13 9.68 -16.72 -0.35
CA MET A 13 8.27 -17.09 -0.27
C MET A 13 7.45 -15.81 -0.52
N LYS A 14 6.77 -15.76 -1.66
CA LYS A 14 5.96 -14.59 -2.02
C LYS A 14 4.49 -14.81 -1.72
N SER A 15 3.84 -13.74 -1.33
CA SER A 15 2.40 -13.73 -1.05
C SER A 15 1.86 -12.34 -1.36
N ILE A 16 0.55 -12.21 -1.38
CA ILE A 16 -0.08 -10.92 -1.50
C ILE A 16 -0.78 -10.63 -0.17
N TRP A 17 -0.35 -9.54 0.47
CA TRP A 17 -0.92 -9.10 1.73
C TRP A 17 -1.68 -7.80 1.53
N LYS A 18 -2.68 -7.58 2.39
CA LYS A 18 -3.44 -6.34 2.36
C LYS A 18 -3.21 -5.60 3.67
N PHE A 19 -3.10 -4.27 3.55
CA PHE A 19 -2.83 -3.40 4.68
C PHE A 19 -3.86 -2.28 4.70
N PRO A 20 -4.56 -2.06 5.81
CA PRO A 20 -5.47 -0.92 5.88
C PRO A 20 -4.67 0.38 5.90
N ILE A 21 -5.22 1.40 5.28
CA ILE A 21 -4.64 2.74 5.34
C ILE A 21 -5.70 3.71 5.84
N GLU A 22 -5.24 4.83 6.36
CA GLU A 22 -6.11 5.89 6.84
C GLU A 22 -6.16 7.01 5.82
N ILE A 23 -7.26 7.77 5.84
CA ILE A 23 -7.38 8.95 5.00
C ILE A 23 -6.78 10.10 5.79
N THR A 24 -5.48 10.27 5.63
CA THR A 24 -4.70 11.29 6.34
C THR A 24 -3.57 11.72 5.42
N ASP A 25 -3.07 12.94 5.62
CA ASP A 25 -2.09 13.52 4.72
C ASP A 25 -0.84 12.66 4.59
N LYS A 26 -0.37 12.08 5.70
CA LYS A 26 0.87 11.31 5.69
C LYS A 26 0.81 10.23 6.75
N GLN A 27 1.26 9.04 6.41
CA GLN A 27 1.26 7.93 7.35
C GLN A 27 2.39 6.96 7.05
N LYS A 28 2.74 6.18 8.06
CA LYS A 28 3.71 5.09 7.94
C LYS A 28 2.98 3.77 7.95
N VAL A 29 3.35 2.89 7.03
CA VAL A 29 2.82 1.52 7.00
C VAL A 29 4.01 0.57 7.03
N PHE A 30 3.93 -0.44 7.87
CA PHE A 30 5.02 -1.42 8.02
C PHE A 30 4.73 -2.62 7.13
N MET A 31 5.71 -3.00 6.33
CA MET A 31 5.59 -4.14 5.43
C MET A 31 6.97 -4.72 5.14
N PRO A 32 7.03 -5.95 4.61
CA PRO A 32 8.33 -6.51 4.23
C PRO A 32 9.10 -5.55 3.33
N ARG A 33 10.40 -5.44 3.57
CA ARG A 33 11.25 -4.41 2.98
C ARG A 33 11.18 -4.34 1.46
N THR A 34 11.06 -5.48 0.80
CA THR A 34 11.03 -5.55 -0.66
C THR A 34 9.60 -5.58 -1.23
N ALA A 35 8.60 -5.27 -0.42
CA ALA A 35 7.22 -5.30 -0.85
C ALA A 35 6.99 -4.36 -2.03
N LYS A 36 6.19 -4.83 -2.99
CA LYS A 36 5.76 -4.00 -4.10
C LYS A 36 4.26 -3.74 -3.97
N ILE A 37 3.90 -2.49 -3.83
CA ILE A 37 2.50 -2.10 -3.74
C ILE A 37 1.87 -2.25 -5.13
N LEU A 38 0.80 -3.02 -5.21
CA LEU A 38 0.14 -3.36 -6.48
C LEU A 38 -1.03 -2.45 -6.77
N SER A 39 -1.83 -2.12 -5.76
CA SER A 39 -3.02 -1.30 -5.97
C SER A 39 -3.56 -0.79 -4.65
N VAL A 40 -4.47 0.17 -4.73
CA VAL A 40 -5.30 0.61 -3.62
C VAL A 40 -6.76 0.34 -3.99
N GLN A 41 -7.52 -0.25 -3.09
CA GLN A 41 -8.92 -0.59 -3.30
C GLN A 41 -9.67 -0.37 -2.00
N VAL A 42 -10.94 -0.01 -2.12
CA VAL A 42 -11.80 0.21 -0.95
C VAL A 42 -12.66 -1.03 -0.74
N GLN A 43 -12.68 -1.50 0.50
CA GLN A 43 -13.59 -2.55 0.93
C GLN A 43 -14.39 -2.04 2.11
N ARG A 44 -15.73 -2.00 1.97
CA ARG A 44 -16.63 -1.55 3.04
C ARG A 44 -16.19 -0.20 3.63
N GLU A 45 -15.97 0.77 2.74
CA GLU A 45 -15.59 2.15 3.08
C GLU A 45 -14.20 2.29 3.69
N THR A 46 -13.41 1.22 3.77
CA THR A 46 -12.03 1.28 4.26
C THR A 46 -11.07 1.09 3.10
N PRO A 47 -10.14 2.00 2.88
CA PRO A 47 -9.12 1.80 1.86
C PRO A 47 -8.04 0.85 2.34
N TYR A 48 -7.58 0.00 1.43
CA TYR A 48 -6.49 -0.95 1.66
C TYR A 48 -5.50 -0.86 0.53
N ILE A 49 -4.25 -1.10 0.83
CA ILE A 49 -3.27 -1.39 -0.22
C ILE A 49 -3.03 -2.90 -0.26
N TRP A 50 -2.78 -3.39 -1.46
CA TRP A 50 -2.47 -4.78 -1.71
C TRP A 50 -1.03 -4.82 -2.20
N ALA A 51 -0.20 -5.65 -1.60
CA ALA A 51 1.22 -5.65 -1.91
C ALA A 51 1.74 -7.07 -2.09
N LEU A 52 2.61 -7.23 -3.08
CA LEU A 52 3.35 -8.47 -3.28
C LEU A 52 4.55 -8.41 -2.32
N VAL A 53 4.62 -9.39 -1.43
CA VAL A 53 5.62 -9.39 -0.38
C VAL A 53 6.43 -10.68 -0.40
N ASP A 54 7.67 -10.58 0.08
CA ASP A 54 8.47 -11.73 0.48
C ASP A 54 8.24 -11.90 1.97
N THR A 55 7.57 -12.99 2.35
CA THR A 55 7.13 -13.16 3.73
C THR A 55 8.28 -13.37 4.70
N GLU A 56 9.49 -13.65 4.20
CA GLU A 56 10.67 -13.86 5.03
C GLU A 56 11.56 -12.62 5.14
N GLU A 57 11.20 -11.55 4.44
CA GLU A 57 11.99 -10.33 4.44
C GLU A 57 11.74 -9.52 5.71
N GLN A 58 12.73 -8.74 6.12
CA GLN A 58 12.60 -7.85 7.27
C GLN A 58 11.51 -6.82 7.04
N ILE A 59 10.82 -6.47 8.11
CA ILE A 59 9.80 -5.42 8.07
C ILE A 59 10.49 -4.05 8.08
N SER A 60 10.00 -3.16 7.25
CA SER A 60 10.45 -1.76 7.24
C SER A 60 9.25 -0.87 7.07
N GLU A 61 9.42 0.43 7.35
CA GLU A 61 8.31 1.36 7.19
C GLU A 61 8.34 2.02 5.82
N ARG A 62 7.15 2.25 5.30
CA ARG A 62 6.93 2.92 4.03
C ARG A 62 6.05 4.14 4.28
N THR A 63 6.34 5.23 3.63
CA THR A 63 5.59 6.48 3.81
C THR A 63 4.55 6.63 2.71
N LEU A 64 3.30 6.77 3.11
CA LEU A 64 2.18 6.96 2.19
C LEU A 64 1.59 8.35 2.40
N ILE A 65 1.14 8.94 1.30
CA ILE A 65 0.54 10.28 1.29
C ILE A 65 -0.79 10.18 0.57
N VAL A 66 -1.83 10.74 1.16
CA VAL A 66 -3.17 10.76 0.57
C VAL A 66 -3.56 12.21 0.28
N HIS A 67 -3.95 12.47 -0.95
CA HIS A 67 -4.43 13.79 -1.36
C HIS A 67 -5.88 13.72 -1.80
N GLY A 68 -6.67 14.73 -1.39
CA GLY A 68 -8.01 14.89 -1.93
C GLY A 68 -7.96 15.57 -3.29
N THR A 69 -8.89 15.24 -4.14
CA THR A 69 -9.00 15.88 -5.45
C THR A 69 -9.18 17.39 -5.29
N GLY A 70 -8.41 18.16 -6.02
CA GLY A 70 -8.49 19.61 -5.98
C GLY A 70 -7.64 20.27 -4.92
N HIS A 71 -7.06 19.51 -4.01
CA HIS A 71 -6.18 20.07 -2.98
C HIS A 71 -4.77 20.26 -3.54
N PRO A 72 -4.03 21.24 -3.04
CA PRO A 72 -2.63 21.40 -3.45
C PRO A 72 -1.83 20.14 -3.18
N CYS A 73 -0.98 19.76 -4.12
CA CYS A 73 -0.21 18.53 -4.01
C CYS A 73 1.25 18.81 -4.33
N VAL A 74 2.13 18.51 -3.37
CA VAL A 74 3.58 18.51 -3.60
C VAL A 74 3.95 17.05 -3.78
N CYS A 75 3.72 16.53 -4.98
CA CYS A 75 3.87 15.12 -5.22
C CYS A 75 4.50 14.89 -6.60
N ASP A 76 5.13 13.74 -6.73
CA ASP A 76 5.77 13.31 -7.96
C ASP A 76 4.90 12.22 -8.58
N ALA A 77 4.56 12.37 -9.85
CA ALA A 77 3.73 11.40 -10.55
C ALA A 77 4.35 10.00 -10.53
N SER A 78 5.68 9.89 -10.43
CA SER A 78 6.34 8.59 -10.37
C SER A 78 6.07 7.84 -9.07
N GLU A 79 5.52 8.53 -8.07
CA GLU A 79 5.18 7.93 -6.77
C GLU A 79 3.71 7.54 -6.67
N PHE A 80 2.95 7.80 -7.71
CA PHE A 80 1.51 7.53 -7.71
C PHE A 80 1.20 6.04 -7.62
N VAL A 81 0.29 5.68 -6.72
CA VAL A 81 -0.18 4.31 -6.54
C VAL A 81 -1.55 4.10 -7.16
N GLY A 82 -2.49 4.98 -6.84
CA GLY A 82 -3.84 4.80 -7.34
C GLY A 82 -4.82 5.83 -6.77
N THR A 83 -6.01 5.81 -7.30
CA THR A 83 -7.12 6.67 -6.88
C THR A 83 -8.20 5.81 -6.27
N PHE A 84 -8.82 6.27 -5.21
CA PHE A 84 -9.89 5.52 -4.57
C PHE A 84 -11.00 6.46 -4.12
N GLN A 85 -12.19 5.89 -3.91
CA GLN A 85 -13.39 6.64 -3.56
C GLN A 85 -14.01 6.05 -2.31
N VAL A 86 -14.53 6.92 -1.47
CA VAL A 86 -15.32 6.52 -0.29
C VAL A 86 -16.60 7.37 -0.26
N ALA A 87 -17.47 7.09 0.68
CA ALA A 87 -18.75 7.81 0.84
C ALA A 87 -19.56 7.80 -0.46
N ASP A 88 -19.73 6.60 -1.05
CA ASP A 88 -20.50 6.42 -2.29
C ASP A 88 -19.96 7.25 -3.46
N GLY A 89 -18.65 7.45 -3.50
CA GLY A 89 -18.02 8.19 -4.58
C GLY A 89 -18.03 9.69 -4.39
N SER A 90 -18.56 10.19 -3.28
CA SER A 90 -18.57 11.63 -3.04
C SER A 90 -17.21 12.17 -2.62
N LEU A 91 -16.34 11.31 -2.12
CA LEU A 91 -14.98 11.69 -1.73
C LEU A 91 -13.97 10.88 -2.54
N VAL A 92 -13.09 11.58 -3.22
CA VAL A 92 -12.10 10.95 -4.10
C VAL A 92 -10.70 11.36 -3.65
N PHE A 93 -9.86 10.35 -3.42
CA PHE A 93 -8.51 10.53 -2.92
C PHE A 93 -7.50 9.85 -3.83
N HIS A 94 -6.26 10.31 -3.72
CA HIS A 94 -5.15 9.83 -4.53
C HIS A 94 -4.01 9.43 -3.62
N LEU A 95 -3.54 8.20 -3.77
CA LEU A 95 -2.51 7.64 -2.94
C LEU A 95 -1.16 7.69 -3.64
N PHE A 96 -0.16 8.17 -2.93
CA PHE A 96 1.23 8.20 -3.37
C PHE A 96 2.10 7.50 -2.34
N GLU A 97 3.14 6.85 -2.81
CA GLU A 97 4.17 6.35 -1.91
C GLU A 97 5.38 7.25 -2.06
N LYS A 98 5.78 7.94 -0.97
CA LYS A 98 6.93 8.80 -0.99
C LYS A 98 8.19 7.96 -1.03
N LYS A 99 8.98 8.14 -2.06
CA LYS A 99 10.25 7.42 -2.19
C LYS A 99 11.30 8.06 -1.32
N GLU A 100 12.06 7.22 -0.64
CA GLU A 100 13.18 7.70 0.14
C GLU A 100 14.36 8.00 -0.77
N ALA A 101 15.10 9.03 -0.42
CA ALA A 101 16.27 9.43 -1.19
C ALA A 101 17.44 8.45 -0.98
#